data_d9957e9d68b6f3453bd7883a22c076f6
#
_entry.id   d9957e9d68b6f3453bd7883a22c076f6
#
_cell.length_a   1.000
_cell.length_b   1.000
_cell.length_c   1.000
_cell.angle_alpha   90.00
_cell.angle_beta   90.00
_cell.angle_gamma   90.00
#
_symmetry.space_group_name_H-M   'P 1'
#
loop_
_entity.id
_entity.type
_entity.pdbx_description
1 polymer ?
#
loop_
_entity_poly.entity_id
_entity_poly.type
_entity_poly.pdbx_seq_one_letter_code
_entity_poly.pdbx_strand_id
1 'polypeptide(L)'
;MCIRDRGPKAIVNRFKPVVRFDGPFLLKKGKTARHTYQMPNYNGRVKIMVVAGNGEAYGHADKSVMVRKPVMLLGTLPRVIGVGEEMVVPATVFATEDGVGAVNVSIACSSNMEVVGETTRSLSFERKGDQQALFRIRVKKNPGIGKVTITATGKGDKSVYETELEIRTVRRPQVKVTAATLEAGKSWKETVAMPGATGTNQLTLEVSDIAPVNVSSRLSYLLGYPHGCLEQITSKGFPQLYISSFTDLPLQQAKSMEEAVKEVIRRLRSYQTVDGAFAYWPGGTSSNGWGTVY
;
A
#
# COMPACT_ATOMS: atom_id res chain seq x y z
N MET A 1 -9.62 -7.51 -17.78
CA MET A 1 -8.76 -6.37 -17.38
C MET A 1 -7.81 -6.88 -16.30
N CYS A 2 -6.61 -7.31 -16.68
CA CYS A 2 -5.64 -7.85 -15.73
C CYS A 2 -5.00 -6.71 -14.95
N ILE A 3 -5.28 -6.62 -13.66
CA ILE A 3 -4.56 -5.75 -12.75
C ILE A 3 -3.15 -6.34 -12.61
N ARG A 4 -2.15 -5.70 -13.20
CA ARG A 4 -0.74 -6.02 -12.95
C ARG A 4 -0.45 -5.79 -11.47
N ASP A 5 -0.15 -6.83 -10.73
CA ASP A 5 0.49 -6.72 -9.44
C ASP A 5 1.87 -6.09 -9.65
N ARG A 6 1.98 -4.84 -9.31
CA ARG A 6 3.25 -4.13 -9.23
C ARG A 6 3.86 -4.50 -7.88
N GLY A 7 5.15 -4.77 -7.84
CA GLY A 7 5.99 -5.16 -6.72
C GLY A 7 5.55 -4.77 -5.29
N PRO A 8 6.31 -5.00 -4.24
CA PRO A 8 5.84 -4.82 -2.87
C PRO A 8 5.20 -3.44 -2.73
N LYS A 9 3.86 -3.41 -2.61
CA LYS A 9 3.10 -2.18 -2.41
C LYS A 9 3.55 -1.61 -1.07
N ALA A 10 4.16 -0.43 -1.10
CA ALA A 10 4.36 0.34 0.11
C ALA A 10 3.00 0.50 0.80
N ILE A 11 2.83 -0.09 1.97
CA ILE A 11 1.57 -0.03 2.72
C ILE A 11 1.49 1.35 3.36
N VAL A 12 0.71 2.23 2.72
CA VAL A 12 0.42 3.57 3.25
C VAL A 12 -0.60 3.45 4.38
N ASN A 13 -0.21 3.82 5.58
CA ASN A 13 -1.08 3.78 6.76
C ASN A 13 -1.86 5.10 6.91
N ARG A 14 -3.10 5.14 6.40
CA ARG A 14 -3.96 6.34 6.42
C ARG A 14 -4.99 6.36 7.54
N PHE A 15 -5.37 5.20 8.06
CA PHE A 15 -6.38 5.08 9.09
C PHE A 15 -5.81 4.29 10.26
N LYS A 16 -5.79 4.92 11.42
CA LYS A 16 -5.42 4.27 12.68
C LYS A 16 -6.71 3.98 13.45
N PRO A 17 -7.34 2.81 13.25
CA PRO A 17 -8.55 2.48 13.99
C PRO A 17 -8.23 2.44 15.48
N VAL A 18 -9.12 3.00 16.30
CA VAL A 18 -9.02 2.87 17.74
C VAL A 18 -9.75 1.60 18.17
N VAL A 19 -8.98 0.53 18.24
CA VAL A 19 -9.46 -0.76 18.73
C VAL A 19 -8.63 -1.14 19.95
N ARG A 20 -9.29 -1.43 21.06
CA ARG A 20 -8.68 -1.93 22.28
C ARG A 20 -9.47 -3.15 22.72
N PHE A 21 -8.77 -4.16 23.14
CA PHE A 21 -9.33 -5.36 23.77
C PHE A 21 -8.59 -5.59 25.08
N ASP A 22 -9.37 -5.77 26.14
CA ASP A 22 -8.87 -6.10 27.46
C ASP A 22 -9.69 -7.27 27.98
N GLY A 23 -9.02 -8.31 28.42
CA GLY A 23 -9.67 -9.49 28.98
C GLY A 23 -9.01 -10.80 28.55
N PRO A 24 -9.54 -11.94 29.06
CA PRO A 24 -10.61 -12.03 30.03
C PRO A 24 -10.15 -11.69 31.47
N PHE A 25 -11.07 -11.17 32.28
CA PHE A 25 -10.82 -10.96 33.71
C PHE A 25 -11.78 -11.77 34.56
N LEU A 26 -11.32 -12.21 35.70
CA LEU A 26 -12.18 -12.84 36.72
C LEU A 26 -12.74 -11.77 37.67
N LEU A 27 -14.05 -11.58 37.65
CA LEU A 27 -14.74 -10.68 38.55
C LEU A 27 -15.33 -11.47 39.72
N LYS A 28 -14.84 -11.23 40.95
CA LYS A 28 -15.36 -11.87 42.17
C LYS A 28 -16.71 -11.30 42.55
N LYS A 29 -17.59 -12.11 43.14
CA LYS A 29 -18.91 -11.69 43.62
C LYS A 29 -18.82 -10.43 44.49
N GLY A 30 -19.64 -9.43 44.17
CA GLY A 30 -19.71 -8.17 44.92
C GLY A 30 -18.52 -7.21 44.63
N LYS A 31 -17.66 -7.51 43.69
CA LYS A 31 -16.55 -6.63 43.31
C LYS A 31 -16.85 -5.90 42.00
N THR A 32 -16.19 -4.75 41.86
CA THR A 32 -16.24 -3.91 40.63
C THR A 32 -14.83 -3.86 40.07
N ALA A 33 -14.71 -3.98 38.76
CA ALA A 33 -13.49 -3.70 38.03
C ALA A 33 -13.58 -2.33 37.38
N ARG A 34 -12.50 -1.54 37.45
CA ARG A 34 -12.35 -0.26 36.78
C ARG A 34 -11.22 -0.36 35.80
N HIS A 35 -11.50 -0.03 34.54
CA HIS A 35 -10.52 0.00 33.45
C HIS A 35 -10.36 1.44 32.99
N THR A 36 -9.11 1.88 32.81
CA THR A 36 -8.80 3.24 32.33
C THR A 36 -8.03 3.11 31.03
N TYR A 37 -8.51 3.79 30.00
CA TYR A 37 -7.89 3.81 28.68
C TYR A 37 -7.47 5.22 28.33
N GLN A 38 -6.22 5.36 27.93
CA GLN A 38 -5.75 6.60 27.35
C GLN A 38 -6.12 6.62 25.86
N MET A 39 -6.99 7.55 25.50
CA MET A 39 -7.41 7.74 24.11
C MET A 39 -6.29 8.39 23.31
N PRO A 40 -5.95 7.85 22.13
CA PRO A 40 -5.08 8.55 21.19
C PRO A 40 -5.78 9.82 20.68
N ASN A 41 -5.10 10.57 19.82
CA ASN A 41 -5.71 11.71 19.15
C ASN A 41 -6.81 11.22 18.19
N TYR A 42 -7.98 11.02 18.74
CA TYR A 42 -9.16 10.50 18.06
C TYR A 42 -10.32 11.47 18.21
N ASN A 43 -11.10 11.54 17.18
CA ASN A 43 -12.30 12.36 17.13
C ASN A 43 -13.42 11.56 16.53
N GLY A 44 -14.49 11.40 17.29
CA GLY A 44 -15.63 10.62 16.87
C GLY A 44 -16.32 9.91 18.03
N ARG A 45 -17.09 8.89 17.70
CA ARG A 45 -17.83 8.10 18.68
C ARG A 45 -17.11 6.76 18.91
N VAL A 46 -16.81 6.47 20.15
CA VAL A 46 -16.23 5.19 20.58
C VAL A 46 -17.34 4.33 21.18
N LYS A 47 -17.47 3.10 20.71
CA LYS A 47 -18.38 2.11 21.28
C LYS A 47 -17.59 1.23 22.25
N ILE A 48 -17.98 1.27 23.52
CA ILE A 48 -17.47 0.40 24.56
C ILE A 48 -18.40 -0.80 24.65
N MET A 49 -17.86 -1.99 24.57
CA MET A 49 -18.62 -3.25 24.63
C MET A 49 -18.05 -4.10 25.75
N VAL A 50 -18.93 -4.67 26.56
CA VAL A 50 -18.56 -5.61 27.62
C VAL A 50 -19.35 -6.90 27.41
N VAL A 51 -18.66 -8.02 27.47
CA VAL A 51 -19.27 -9.35 27.45
C VAL A 51 -18.88 -10.04 28.74
N ALA A 52 -19.83 -10.65 29.40
CA ALA A 52 -19.62 -11.41 30.65
C ALA A 52 -20.26 -12.79 30.53
N GLY A 53 -19.61 -13.79 31.12
CA GLY A 53 -20.13 -15.14 31.18
C GLY A 53 -19.85 -15.76 32.55
N ASN A 54 -20.79 -16.60 33.01
CA ASN A 54 -20.63 -17.41 34.22
C ASN A 54 -21.37 -18.74 34.02
N GLY A 55 -20.61 -19.82 33.84
CA GLY A 55 -21.18 -21.12 33.45
C GLY A 55 -21.92 -21.02 32.11
N GLU A 56 -23.20 -21.34 32.09
CA GLU A 56 -24.06 -21.29 30.90
C GLU A 56 -24.73 -19.92 30.70
N ALA A 57 -24.57 -18.99 31.65
CA ALA A 57 -25.16 -17.66 31.56
C ALA A 57 -24.20 -16.67 30.90
N TYR A 58 -24.71 -15.95 29.89
CA TYR A 58 -23.97 -14.91 29.14
C TYR A 58 -24.74 -13.62 29.15
N GLY A 59 -24.02 -12.52 29.20
CA GLY A 59 -24.60 -11.19 29.10
C GLY A 59 -23.66 -10.25 28.38
N HIS A 60 -24.21 -9.21 27.80
CA HIS A 60 -23.44 -8.14 27.19
C HIS A 60 -24.07 -6.79 27.48
N ALA A 61 -23.25 -5.77 27.45
CA ALA A 61 -23.68 -4.38 27.48
C ALA A 61 -22.79 -3.55 26.56
N ASP A 62 -23.37 -2.50 25.98
CA ASP A 62 -22.58 -1.54 25.22
C ASP A 62 -23.00 -0.10 25.52
N LYS A 63 -22.05 0.81 25.34
CA LYS A 63 -22.28 2.25 25.46
C LYS A 63 -21.42 3.02 24.47
N SER A 64 -22.05 3.96 23.80
CA SER A 64 -21.34 4.87 22.90
C SER A 64 -20.98 6.17 23.63
N VAL A 65 -19.73 6.59 23.51
CA VAL A 65 -19.20 7.83 24.10
C VAL A 65 -18.62 8.69 23.01
N MET A 66 -19.00 9.97 23.02
CA MET A 66 -18.41 10.95 22.10
C MET A 66 -17.06 11.40 22.63
N VAL A 67 -16.02 11.26 21.80
CA VAL A 67 -14.67 11.77 22.07
C VAL A 67 -14.43 12.97 21.18
N ARG A 68 -14.21 14.13 21.77
CA ARG A 68 -13.96 15.38 21.05
C ARG A 68 -13.12 16.32 21.89
N LYS A 69 -12.37 17.20 21.23
CA LYS A 69 -11.56 18.24 21.80
C LYS A 69 -12.12 19.61 21.42
N PRO A 70 -11.82 20.69 22.17
CA PRO A 70 -12.21 22.06 21.79
C PRO A 70 -11.75 22.44 20.39
N VAL A 71 -10.55 22.00 19.99
CA VAL A 71 -9.97 22.20 18.65
C VAL A 71 -9.80 20.84 17.99
N MET A 72 -10.37 20.67 16.81
CA MET A 72 -10.27 19.48 15.99
C MET A 72 -9.67 19.82 14.64
N LEU A 73 -8.93 18.89 14.05
CA LEU A 73 -8.21 19.09 12.80
C LEU A 73 -8.42 17.94 11.85
N LEU A 74 -8.73 18.27 10.60
CA LEU A 74 -8.80 17.34 9.48
C LEU A 74 -7.96 17.87 8.32
N GLY A 75 -7.03 17.07 7.82
CA GLY A 75 -6.30 17.34 6.59
C GLY A 75 -6.89 16.57 5.41
N THR A 76 -6.93 17.18 4.24
CA THR A 76 -7.37 16.52 3.02
C THR A 76 -6.19 16.38 2.07
N LEU A 77 -5.80 15.13 1.80
CA LEU A 77 -4.69 14.78 0.89
C LEU A 77 -5.09 13.61 -0.02
N PRO A 78 -4.56 13.56 -1.26
CA PRO A 78 -4.74 12.42 -2.14
C PRO A 78 -4.00 11.19 -1.58
N ARG A 79 -4.30 10.03 -2.12
CA ARG A 79 -3.58 8.79 -1.77
C ARG A 79 -2.23 8.69 -2.44
N VAL A 80 -2.12 9.27 -3.62
CA VAL A 80 -0.95 9.20 -4.50
C VAL A 80 -0.68 10.57 -5.06
N ILE A 81 0.59 10.92 -5.18
CA ILE A 81 1.06 12.14 -5.83
C ILE A 81 2.29 11.81 -6.70
N GLY A 82 2.49 12.55 -7.77
CA GLY A 82 3.62 12.38 -8.67
C GLY A 82 4.90 13.06 -8.16
N VAL A 83 6.03 12.55 -8.61
CA VAL A 83 7.34 13.18 -8.39
C VAL A 83 7.36 14.56 -9.07
N GLY A 84 7.78 15.59 -8.34
CA GLY A 84 7.87 16.98 -8.83
C GLY A 84 6.55 17.73 -8.86
N GLU A 85 5.43 17.11 -8.47
CA GLU A 85 4.14 17.77 -8.41
C GLU A 85 4.01 18.67 -7.18
N GLU A 86 3.21 19.71 -7.34
CA GLU A 86 2.75 20.58 -6.25
C GLU A 86 1.26 20.36 -6.01
N MET A 87 0.87 20.54 -4.75
CA MET A 87 -0.53 20.49 -4.38
C MET A 87 -0.85 21.44 -3.23
N VAL A 88 -2.09 21.87 -3.18
CA VAL A 88 -2.65 22.58 -2.03
C VAL A 88 -3.21 21.54 -1.04
N VAL A 89 -2.86 21.71 0.23
CA VAL A 89 -3.30 20.87 1.34
C VAL A 89 -4.27 21.70 2.19
N PRO A 90 -5.58 21.45 2.08
CA PRO A 90 -6.55 22.04 2.99
C PRO A 90 -6.47 21.39 4.37
N ALA A 91 -6.28 22.22 5.39
CA ALA A 91 -6.36 21.85 6.80
C ALA A 91 -7.61 22.50 7.40
N THR A 92 -8.66 21.72 7.60
CA THR A 92 -9.90 22.20 8.19
C THR A 92 -9.82 22.08 9.70
N VAL A 93 -9.93 23.20 10.37
CA VAL A 93 -9.97 23.31 11.83
C VAL A 93 -11.41 23.52 12.27
N PHE A 94 -11.85 22.73 13.22
CA PHE A 94 -13.19 22.83 13.83
C PHE A 94 -13.04 23.31 15.27
N ALA A 95 -13.68 24.43 15.60
CA ALA A 95 -13.95 24.85 16.96
C ALA A 95 -15.25 24.18 17.40
N THR A 96 -15.21 23.29 18.39
CA THR A 96 -16.39 22.53 18.85
C THR A 96 -17.21 23.27 19.90
N GLU A 97 -16.72 24.39 20.39
CA GLU A 97 -17.34 25.28 21.38
C GLU A 97 -17.05 26.75 21.04
N ASP A 98 -17.81 27.65 21.68
CA ASP A 98 -17.58 29.09 21.53
C ASP A 98 -16.35 29.56 22.29
N GLY A 99 -15.76 30.66 21.84
CA GLY A 99 -14.63 31.30 22.53
C GLY A 99 -13.33 30.48 22.51
N VAL A 100 -13.09 29.71 21.44
CA VAL A 100 -11.81 29.03 21.25
C VAL A 100 -10.68 30.04 21.04
N GLY A 101 -10.97 31.18 20.39
CA GLY A 101 -10.01 32.24 20.13
C GLY A 101 -9.04 31.89 19.01
N ALA A 102 -7.78 32.32 19.17
CA ALA A 102 -6.73 32.10 18.18
C ALA A 102 -6.28 30.64 18.15
N VAL A 103 -6.19 30.06 16.95
CA VAL A 103 -5.67 28.72 16.69
C VAL A 103 -4.53 28.82 15.69
N ASN A 104 -3.35 28.40 16.08
CA ASN A 104 -2.20 28.30 15.19
C ASN A 104 -2.15 26.93 14.52
N VAL A 105 -2.13 26.93 13.20
CA VAL A 105 -2.06 25.71 12.37
C VAL A 105 -0.70 25.65 11.69
N SER A 106 0.02 24.58 11.87
CA SER A 106 1.33 24.36 11.24
C SER A 106 1.36 23.06 10.46
N ILE A 107 2.17 23.02 9.40
CA ILE A 107 2.40 21.85 8.56
C ILE A 107 3.87 21.47 8.52
N ALA A 108 4.14 20.17 8.53
CA ALA A 108 5.47 19.61 8.33
C ALA A 108 5.39 18.41 7.38
N CYS A 109 6.45 18.19 6.60
CA CYS A 109 6.57 17.11 5.64
C CYS A 109 7.83 16.27 5.87
N SER A 110 7.82 15.02 5.44
CA SER A 110 9.01 14.16 5.38
C SER A 110 10.03 14.68 4.35
N SER A 111 11.26 14.20 4.41
CA SER A 111 12.42 14.68 3.63
C SER A 111 12.25 14.62 2.10
N ASN A 112 11.36 13.76 1.59
CA ASN A 112 11.04 13.63 0.17
C ASN A 112 9.98 14.64 -0.32
N MET A 113 9.53 15.53 0.56
CA MET A 113 8.62 16.64 0.25
C MET A 113 9.13 17.92 0.90
N GLU A 114 8.57 19.05 0.52
CA GLU A 114 8.83 20.35 1.11
C GLU A 114 7.56 21.19 1.16
N VAL A 115 7.46 22.07 2.14
CA VAL A 115 6.40 23.07 2.21
C VAL A 115 6.83 24.29 1.38
N VAL A 116 5.96 24.73 0.49
CA VAL A 116 6.19 25.89 -0.36
C VAL A 116 5.49 27.11 0.26
N GLY A 117 6.27 28.06 0.74
CA GLY A 117 5.76 29.26 1.40
C GLY A 117 5.64 29.07 2.92
N GLU A 118 4.60 29.66 3.49
CA GLU A 118 4.42 29.67 4.96
C GLU A 118 4.06 28.30 5.52
N THR A 119 4.72 27.94 6.60
CA THR A 119 4.49 26.67 7.31
C THR A 119 3.49 26.80 8.46
N THR A 120 3.04 28.02 8.75
CA THR A 120 2.11 28.32 9.85
C THR A 120 1.04 29.31 9.39
N ARG A 121 -0.19 29.10 9.85
CA ARG A 121 -1.34 29.97 9.64
C ARG A 121 -2.06 30.16 10.97
N SER A 122 -2.60 31.36 11.21
CA SER A 122 -3.42 31.65 12.38
C SER A 122 -4.87 31.83 11.96
N LEU A 123 -5.77 31.15 12.67
CA LEU A 123 -7.24 31.23 12.51
C LEU A 123 -7.83 31.78 13.81
N SER A 124 -8.98 32.44 13.75
CA SER A 124 -9.65 32.97 14.95
C SER A 124 -11.10 32.49 14.98
N PHE A 125 -11.51 31.98 16.13
CA PHE A 125 -12.87 31.44 16.36
C PHE A 125 -13.53 32.12 17.54
N GLU A 126 -14.44 33.04 17.27
CA GLU A 126 -15.33 33.65 18.28
C GLU A 126 -16.46 32.69 18.66
N ARG A 127 -16.97 31.97 17.67
CA ARG A 127 -18.07 31.00 17.82
C ARG A 127 -17.61 29.63 17.30
N LYS A 128 -18.33 28.58 17.71
CA LYS A 128 -18.17 27.25 17.14
C LYS A 128 -18.36 27.28 15.62
N GLY A 129 -17.56 26.53 14.91
CA GLY A 129 -17.58 26.49 13.45
C GLY A 129 -16.32 25.89 12.89
N ASP A 130 -16.13 26.02 11.61
CA ASP A 130 -14.92 25.55 10.93
C ASP A 130 -14.31 26.63 10.05
N GLN A 131 -13.01 26.58 9.92
CA GLN A 131 -12.21 27.40 9.01
C GLN A 131 -11.11 26.56 8.40
N GLN A 132 -10.63 26.99 7.22
CA GLN A 132 -9.56 26.28 6.50
C GLN A 132 -8.28 27.10 6.48
N ALA A 133 -7.17 26.44 6.82
CA ALA A 133 -5.82 26.89 6.52
C ALA A 133 -5.33 26.15 5.27
N LEU A 134 -4.87 26.87 4.27
CA LEU A 134 -4.36 26.29 3.02
C LEU A 134 -2.84 26.33 3.02
N PHE A 135 -2.22 25.19 2.83
CA PHE A 135 -0.77 25.06 2.68
C PHE A 135 -0.45 24.51 1.28
N ARG A 136 0.74 24.81 0.80
CA ARG A 136 1.23 24.25 -0.46
C ARG A 136 2.44 23.37 -0.17
N ILE A 137 2.44 22.16 -0.74
CA ILE A 137 3.57 21.25 -0.67
C ILE A 137 4.04 20.88 -2.07
N ARG A 138 5.33 20.61 -2.21
CA ARG A 138 5.98 20.10 -3.43
C ARG A 138 6.65 18.78 -3.13
N VAL A 139 6.50 17.84 -4.04
CA VAL A 139 7.20 16.55 -3.97
C VAL A 139 8.58 16.69 -4.64
N LYS A 140 9.61 16.23 -3.97
CA LYS A 140 10.98 16.18 -4.50
C LYS A 140 11.14 15.02 -5.49
N LYS A 141 12.36 14.80 -5.98
CA LYS A 141 12.63 13.87 -7.10
C LYS A 141 12.54 12.37 -6.74
N ASN A 142 12.40 12.01 -5.47
CA ASN A 142 12.49 10.61 -5.03
C ASN A 142 11.11 10.01 -4.79
N PRO A 143 10.75 8.90 -5.46
CA PRO A 143 9.55 8.14 -5.16
C PRO A 143 9.66 7.47 -3.78
N GLY A 144 8.51 7.08 -3.21
CA GLY A 144 8.44 6.43 -1.91
C GLY A 144 7.19 6.78 -1.12
N ILE A 145 7.25 6.71 0.20
CA ILE A 145 6.17 7.15 1.08
C ILE A 145 6.52 8.55 1.59
N GLY A 146 5.61 9.49 1.36
CA GLY A 146 5.64 10.81 1.95
C GLY A 146 4.73 10.87 3.17
N LYS A 147 5.16 11.59 4.20
CA LYS A 147 4.39 11.82 5.43
C LYS A 147 4.13 13.31 5.60
N VAL A 148 2.87 13.65 5.86
CA VAL A 148 2.44 15.01 6.17
C VAL A 148 1.86 15.03 7.57
N THR A 149 2.34 15.97 8.38
CA THR A 149 1.86 16.20 9.74
C THR A 149 1.34 17.63 9.83
N ILE A 150 0.08 17.79 10.17
CA ILE A 150 -0.56 19.07 10.41
C ILE A 150 -0.87 19.16 11.90
N THR A 151 -0.59 20.29 12.51
CA THR A 151 -0.83 20.52 13.94
C THR A 151 -1.65 21.78 14.11
N ALA A 152 -2.73 21.72 14.87
CA ALA A 152 -3.52 22.87 15.30
C ALA A 152 -3.38 23.03 16.82
N THR A 153 -3.04 24.21 17.28
CA THR A 153 -2.86 24.53 18.72
C THR A 153 -3.70 25.76 19.07
N GLY A 154 -4.59 25.60 20.03
CA GLY A 154 -5.46 26.69 20.51
C GLY A 154 -6.15 26.30 21.81
N LYS A 155 -6.52 27.29 22.62
CA LYS A 155 -7.22 27.12 23.91
C LYS A 155 -6.54 26.09 24.85
N GLY A 156 -5.19 26.07 24.86
CA GLY A 156 -4.42 25.10 25.68
C GLY A 156 -4.44 23.66 25.19
N ASP A 157 -5.07 23.37 24.05
CA ASP A 157 -5.15 22.03 23.47
C ASP A 157 -4.38 21.93 22.13
N LYS A 158 -4.02 20.71 21.78
CA LYS A 158 -3.28 20.38 20.57
C LYS A 158 -3.98 19.25 19.83
N SER A 159 -4.30 19.49 18.56
CA SER A 159 -4.80 18.48 17.63
C SER A 159 -3.77 18.23 16.53
N VAL A 160 -3.50 16.95 16.23
CA VAL A 160 -2.52 16.55 15.21
C VAL A 160 -3.21 15.63 14.20
N TYR A 161 -3.05 15.96 12.94
CA TYR A 161 -3.44 15.12 11.81
C TYR A 161 -2.19 14.65 11.08
N GLU A 162 -1.99 13.35 11.03
CA GLU A 162 -0.85 12.71 10.39
C GLU A 162 -1.35 11.74 9.33
N THR A 163 -0.81 11.85 8.14
CA THR A 163 -1.18 10.96 7.04
C THR A 163 0.02 10.67 6.16
N GLU A 164 -0.01 9.50 5.55
CA GLU A 164 0.97 9.07 4.55
C GLU A 164 0.34 9.09 3.17
N LEU A 165 1.14 9.37 2.16
CA LEU A 165 0.78 9.31 0.76
C LEU A 165 1.88 8.63 -0.05
N GLU A 166 1.50 7.94 -1.09
CA GLU A 166 2.45 7.27 -1.96
C GLU A 166 2.94 8.24 -3.05
N ILE A 167 4.25 8.43 -3.12
CA ILE A 167 4.90 9.21 -4.17
C ILE A 167 5.32 8.26 -5.28
N ARG A 168 4.72 8.41 -6.46
CA ARG A 168 4.98 7.57 -7.63
C ARG A 168 5.58 8.36 -8.77
N THR A 169 6.35 7.68 -9.60
CA THR A 169 6.69 8.21 -10.93
C THR A 169 5.45 8.11 -11.83
N VAL A 170 5.03 9.24 -12.37
CA VAL A 170 3.84 9.31 -13.25
C VAL A 170 4.15 8.77 -14.64
N ARG A 171 5.43 8.75 -15.05
CA ARG A 171 5.86 8.31 -16.35
C ARG A 171 5.82 6.79 -16.49
N ARG A 172 5.29 6.32 -17.63
CA ARG A 172 5.35 4.92 -18.00
C ARG A 172 6.81 4.49 -18.21
N PRO A 173 7.18 3.26 -17.85
CA PRO A 173 8.48 2.72 -18.22
C PRO A 173 8.69 2.82 -19.74
N GLN A 174 9.83 3.38 -20.14
CA GLN A 174 10.24 3.41 -21.53
C GLN A 174 11.36 2.40 -21.70
N VAL A 175 11.27 1.59 -22.73
CA VAL A 175 12.32 0.65 -23.13
C VAL A 175 12.86 1.12 -24.47
N LYS A 176 14.16 1.39 -24.51
CA LYS A 176 14.90 1.64 -25.77
C LYS A 176 15.83 0.45 -25.98
N VAL A 177 15.72 -0.18 -27.12
CA VAL A 177 16.62 -1.26 -27.53
C VAL A 177 17.50 -0.74 -28.67
N THR A 178 18.80 -0.91 -28.53
CA THR A 178 19.76 -0.67 -29.63
C THR A 178 20.48 -2.00 -29.84
N ALA A 179 20.51 -2.45 -31.08
CA ALA A 179 21.20 -3.69 -31.45
C ALA A 179 22.24 -3.41 -32.54
N ALA A 180 23.34 -4.10 -32.48
CA ALA A 180 24.40 -4.04 -33.47
C ALA A 180 25.00 -5.44 -33.67
N THR A 181 25.38 -5.76 -34.89
CA THR A 181 26.17 -6.94 -35.17
C THR A 181 27.65 -6.56 -35.16
N LEU A 182 28.45 -7.28 -34.38
CA LEU A 182 29.86 -7.02 -34.22
C LEU A 182 30.66 -8.10 -34.96
N GLU A 183 31.40 -7.70 -36.01
CA GLU A 183 32.30 -8.60 -36.73
C GLU A 183 33.60 -8.85 -35.96
N ALA A 184 34.25 -9.96 -36.22
CA ALA A 184 35.49 -10.32 -35.57
C ALA A 184 36.58 -9.21 -35.75
N GLY A 185 37.22 -8.82 -34.68
CA GLY A 185 38.22 -7.76 -34.63
C GLY A 185 37.69 -6.33 -34.71
N LYS A 186 36.38 -6.13 -34.72
CA LYS A 186 35.75 -4.79 -34.67
C LYS A 186 35.35 -4.42 -33.23
N SER A 187 35.11 -3.12 -33.01
CA SER A 187 34.59 -2.59 -31.76
C SER A 187 33.31 -1.80 -32.01
N TRP A 188 32.41 -1.85 -31.07
CA TRP A 188 31.16 -1.06 -31.04
C TRP A 188 31.16 -0.13 -29.84
N LYS A 189 30.71 1.10 -30.06
CA LYS A 189 30.58 2.11 -29.02
C LYS A 189 29.26 2.85 -29.22
N GLU A 190 28.48 2.94 -28.17
CA GLU A 190 27.19 3.62 -28.16
C GLU A 190 27.09 4.55 -26.96
N THR A 191 26.45 5.70 -27.17
CA THR A 191 26.13 6.62 -26.07
C THR A 191 24.66 6.48 -25.72
N VAL A 192 24.40 6.00 -24.52
CA VAL A 192 23.03 5.74 -24.06
C VAL A 192 22.52 6.92 -23.23
N ALA A 193 21.44 7.56 -23.68
CA ALA A 193 20.73 8.54 -22.89
C ALA A 193 19.88 7.83 -21.82
N MET A 194 19.89 8.35 -20.59
CA MET A 194 19.08 7.89 -19.48
C MET A 194 17.86 8.81 -19.29
N PRO A 195 16.73 8.60 -19.99
CA PRO A 195 15.59 9.51 -20.02
C PRO A 195 14.72 9.46 -18.76
N GLY A 196 14.90 8.44 -17.92
CA GLY A 196 14.13 8.24 -16.69
C GLY A 196 14.57 9.16 -15.54
N ALA A 197 13.76 9.24 -14.50
CA ALA A 197 14.14 9.93 -13.27
C ALA A 197 15.40 9.30 -12.65
N THR A 198 16.18 10.11 -11.93
CA THR A 198 17.38 9.64 -11.25
C THR A 198 17.07 8.44 -10.36
N GLY A 199 17.84 7.37 -10.48
CA GLY A 199 17.66 6.13 -9.70
C GLY A 199 16.59 5.17 -10.25
N THR A 200 15.91 5.51 -11.37
CA THR A 200 14.90 4.64 -11.99
C THR A 200 15.36 4.05 -13.34
N ASN A 201 16.53 4.46 -13.82
CA ASN A 201 17.07 3.97 -15.07
C ASN A 201 17.80 2.64 -14.83
N GLN A 202 17.60 1.71 -15.75
CA GLN A 202 18.29 0.44 -15.79
C GLN A 202 18.86 0.24 -17.19
N LEU A 203 20.12 -0.10 -17.29
CA LEU A 203 20.79 -0.48 -18.53
C LEU A 203 21.15 -1.96 -18.46
N THR A 204 20.80 -2.70 -19.50
CA THR A 204 21.23 -4.08 -19.69
C THR A 204 22.01 -4.17 -20.99
N LEU A 205 23.22 -4.69 -20.94
CA LEU A 205 24.02 -5.05 -22.10
C LEU A 205 23.96 -6.57 -22.27
N GLU A 206 23.52 -7.00 -23.42
CA GLU A 206 23.48 -8.41 -23.78
C GLU A 206 24.42 -8.62 -24.98
N VAL A 207 25.31 -9.58 -24.87
CA VAL A 207 26.24 -9.99 -25.93
C VAL A 207 26.00 -11.47 -26.19
N SER A 208 25.68 -11.83 -27.42
CA SER A 208 25.35 -13.22 -27.80
C SER A 208 25.85 -13.49 -29.21
N ASP A 209 26.23 -14.71 -29.47
CA ASP A 209 26.55 -15.25 -30.78
C ASP A 209 25.32 -15.75 -31.54
N ILE A 210 24.17 -15.78 -30.90
CA ILE A 210 22.88 -16.16 -31.46
C ILE A 210 22.01 -14.91 -31.48
N ALA A 211 21.09 -14.79 -32.46
CA ALA A 211 20.10 -13.71 -32.49
C ALA A 211 19.37 -13.63 -31.14
N PRO A 212 19.39 -12.48 -30.45
CA PRO A 212 18.90 -12.39 -29.10
C PRO A 212 17.39 -12.63 -29.05
N VAL A 213 16.99 -13.76 -28.49
CA VAL A 213 15.62 -13.96 -28.05
C VAL A 213 15.48 -13.20 -26.75
N ASN A 214 14.71 -12.12 -26.74
CA ASN A 214 14.54 -11.32 -25.52
C ASN A 214 13.76 -12.10 -24.45
N VAL A 215 14.45 -13.04 -23.83
CA VAL A 215 13.90 -13.91 -22.78
C VAL A 215 13.59 -13.08 -21.52
N SER A 216 14.43 -12.09 -21.20
CA SER A 216 14.35 -11.30 -19.96
C SER A 216 13.02 -10.53 -19.84
N SER A 217 12.49 -9.96 -20.93
CA SER A 217 11.20 -9.27 -20.89
C SER A 217 10.01 -10.22 -20.75
N ARG A 218 10.14 -11.44 -21.27
CA ARG A 218 9.11 -12.49 -21.13
C ARG A 218 9.18 -13.18 -19.78
N LEU A 219 10.38 -13.32 -19.24
CA LEU A 219 10.62 -13.92 -17.94
C LEU A 219 9.84 -13.22 -16.82
N SER A 220 9.89 -11.89 -16.77
CA SER A 220 9.15 -11.11 -15.78
C SER A 220 7.62 -11.30 -15.88
N TYR A 221 7.10 -11.64 -17.04
CA TYR A 221 5.70 -12.00 -17.24
C TYR A 221 5.40 -13.41 -16.73
N LEU A 222 6.28 -14.36 -16.98
CA LEU A 222 6.15 -15.75 -16.55
C LEU A 222 6.30 -15.90 -15.03
N LEU A 223 7.15 -15.10 -14.40
CA LEU A 223 7.37 -15.07 -12.95
C LEU A 223 6.20 -14.44 -12.16
N GLY A 224 5.17 -13.93 -12.84
CA GLY A 224 3.97 -13.40 -12.19
C GLY A 224 3.19 -14.47 -11.43
N TYR A 225 2.51 -14.04 -10.36
CA TYR A 225 1.67 -14.95 -9.55
C TYR A 225 0.59 -15.64 -10.41
N PRO A 226 0.40 -16.96 -10.28
CA PRO A 226 -0.54 -17.72 -11.08
C PRO A 226 -1.99 -17.45 -10.66
N HIS A 227 -2.72 -16.73 -11.49
CA HIS A 227 -4.15 -16.49 -11.33
C HIS A 227 -4.91 -16.97 -12.54
N GLY A 228 -6.15 -17.40 -12.35
CA GLY A 228 -7.11 -17.62 -13.43
C GLY A 228 -7.59 -19.05 -13.56
N CYS A 229 -7.95 -19.44 -14.78
CA CYS A 229 -8.39 -20.79 -15.11
C CYS A 229 -7.23 -21.80 -15.13
N LEU A 230 -7.56 -23.06 -15.26
CA LEU A 230 -6.61 -24.18 -15.29
C LEU A 230 -5.47 -23.95 -16.30
N GLU A 231 -5.82 -23.55 -17.53
CA GLU A 231 -4.85 -23.21 -18.58
C GLU A 231 -3.85 -22.12 -18.14
N GLN A 232 -4.38 -21.03 -17.59
CA GLN A 232 -3.54 -19.90 -17.21
C GLN A 232 -2.58 -20.25 -16.07
N ILE A 233 -3.03 -21.07 -15.12
CA ILE A 233 -2.19 -21.55 -14.02
C ILE A 233 -1.11 -22.48 -14.53
N THR A 234 -1.47 -23.44 -15.38
CA THR A 234 -0.52 -24.40 -15.96
C THR A 234 0.49 -23.71 -16.87
N SER A 235 0.02 -22.84 -17.79
CA SER A 235 0.88 -22.07 -18.70
C SER A 235 1.88 -21.15 -17.99
N LYS A 236 1.56 -20.70 -16.78
CA LYS A 236 2.48 -19.91 -15.96
C LYS A 236 3.43 -20.78 -15.13
N GLY A 237 2.94 -21.90 -14.62
CA GLY A 237 3.71 -22.76 -13.73
C GLY A 237 4.71 -23.62 -14.45
N PHE A 238 4.30 -24.24 -15.56
CA PHE A 238 5.12 -25.20 -16.30
C PHE A 238 6.46 -24.59 -16.80
N PRO A 239 6.50 -23.42 -17.45
CA PRO A 239 7.76 -22.84 -17.87
C PRO A 239 8.73 -22.56 -16.71
N GLN A 240 8.22 -22.27 -15.52
CA GLN A 240 9.05 -21.95 -14.34
C GLN A 240 9.88 -23.16 -13.88
N LEU A 241 9.49 -24.38 -14.23
CA LEU A 241 10.27 -25.57 -13.94
C LEU A 241 11.62 -25.62 -14.71
N TYR A 242 11.69 -24.92 -15.85
CA TYR A 242 12.80 -25.01 -16.79
C TYR A 242 13.59 -23.72 -16.99
N ILE A 243 13.09 -22.59 -16.48
CA ILE A 243 13.70 -21.27 -16.71
C ILE A 243 15.18 -21.23 -16.26
N SER A 244 15.51 -21.86 -15.12
CA SER A 244 16.87 -21.93 -14.61
C SER A 244 17.85 -22.68 -15.53
N SER A 245 17.35 -23.49 -16.47
CA SER A 245 18.16 -24.18 -17.49
C SER A 245 18.53 -23.24 -18.66
N PHE A 246 17.87 -22.10 -18.80
CA PHE A 246 18.07 -21.18 -19.92
C PHE A 246 18.71 -19.85 -19.51
N THR A 247 18.70 -19.51 -18.21
CA THR A 247 19.26 -18.24 -17.74
C THR A 247 19.63 -18.32 -16.27
N ASP A 248 20.69 -17.62 -15.90
CA ASP A 248 21.06 -17.43 -14.51
C ASP A 248 20.08 -16.46 -13.84
N LEU A 249 19.48 -16.91 -12.76
CA LEU A 249 18.52 -16.11 -12.00
C LEU A 249 19.15 -15.58 -10.70
N PRO A 250 18.91 -14.30 -10.36
CA PRO A 250 19.23 -13.82 -9.01
C PRO A 250 18.55 -14.70 -7.94
N LEU A 251 19.23 -14.95 -6.83
CA LEU A 251 18.78 -15.84 -5.74
C LEU A 251 17.33 -15.53 -5.28
N GLN A 252 16.97 -14.27 -5.24
CA GLN A 252 15.62 -13.85 -4.83
C GLN A 252 14.55 -14.25 -5.86
N GLN A 253 14.87 -14.17 -7.15
CA GLN A 253 13.96 -14.60 -8.22
C GLN A 253 13.84 -16.12 -8.25
N ALA A 254 14.93 -16.85 -8.06
CA ALA A 254 14.92 -18.32 -7.98
C ALA A 254 14.01 -18.82 -6.84
N LYS A 255 14.10 -18.21 -5.65
CA LYS A 255 13.21 -18.53 -4.52
C LYS A 255 11.75 -18.22 -4.83
N SER A 256 11.46 -17.05 -5.39
CA SER A 256 10.08 -16.67 -5.77
C SER A 256 9.49 -17.62 -6.81
N MET A 257 10.32 -18.13 -7.71
CA MET A 257 9.93 -19.10 -8.72
C MET A 257 9.58 -20.47 -8.09
N GLU A 258 10.40 -20.93 -7.15
CA GLU A 258 10.12 -22.18 -6.43
C GLU A 258 8.80 -22.08 -5.63
N GLU A 259 8.57 -20.96 -4.96
CA GLU A 259 7.31 -20.70 -4.24
C GLU A 259 6.11 -20.66 -5.21
N ALA A 260 6.27 -20.03 -6.37
CA ALA A 260 5.23 -19.97 -7.39
C ALA A 260 4.88 -21.34 -7.94
N VAL A 261 5.86 -22.21 -8.19
CA VAL A 261 5.62 -23.61 -8.62
C VAL A 261 4.88 -24.40 -7.55
N LYS A 262 5.30 -24.30 -6.29
CA LYS A 262 4.60 -24.94 -5.17
C LYS A 262 3.15 -24.48 -5.06
N GLU A 263 2.90 -23.18 -5.25
CA GLU A 263 1.56 -22.62 -5.24
C GLU A 263 0.70 -23.10 -6.43
N VAL A 264 1.29 -23.23 -7.62
CA VAL A 264 0.61 -23.83 -8.78
C VAL A 264 0.14 -25.25 -8.46
N ILE A 265 1.04 -26.09 -7.95
CA ILE A 265 0.72 -27.47 -7.59
C ILE A 265 -0.39 -27.52 -6.53
N ARG A 266 -0.30 -26.66 -5.51
CA ARG A 266 -1.33 -26.56 -4.48
C ARG A 266 -2.69 -26.16 -5.07
N ARG A 267 -2.71 -25.22 -6.02
CA ARG A 267 -3.93 -24.76 -6.67
C ARG A 267 -4.53 -25.81 -7.61
N LEU A 268 -3.73 -26.53 -8.36
CA LEU A 268 -4.21 -27.59 -9.22
C LEU A 268 -5.11 -28.59 -8.48
N ARG A 269 -4.81 -28.84 -7.20
CA ARG A 269 -5.71 -29.69 -6.36
C ARG A 269 -7.13 -29.15 -6.23
N SER A 270 -7.32 -27.83 -6.28
CA SER A 270 -8.66 -27.23 -6.21
C SER A 270 -9.44 -27.30 -7.54
N TYR A 271 -8.78 -27.69 -8.62
CA TYR A 271 -9.39 -27.92 -9.92
C TYR A 271 -9.67 -29.40 -10.17
N GLN A 272 -9.09 -30.29 -9.37
CA GLN A 272 -9.26 -31.71 -9.53
C GLN A 272 -10.69 -32.14 -9.14
N THR A 273 -11.33 -32.87 -10.01
CA THR A 273 -12.66 -33.46 -9.82
C THR A 273 -12.55 -34.83 -9.15
N VAL A 274 -13.67 -35.37 -8.68
CA VAL A 274 -13.71 -36.64 -7.93
C VAL A 274 -13.31 -37.86 -8.79
N ASP A 275 -13.39 -37.73 -10.09
CA ASP A 275 -12.96 -38.75 -11.07
C ASP A 275 -11.46 -38.63 -11.42
N GLY A 276 -10.73 -37.70 -10.78
CA GLY A 276 -9.30 -37.49 -10.99
C GLY A 276 -8.96 -36.60 -12.18
N ALA A 277 -9.92 -36.19 -12.98
CA ALA A 277 -9.75 -35.20 -14.04
C ALA A 277 -9.69 -33.78 -13.50
N PHE A 278 -9.66 -32.76 -14.37
CA PHE A 278 -9.62 -31.37 -13.98
C PHE A 278 -10.81 -30.56 -14.52
N ALA A 279 -11.42 -29.77 -13.66
CA ALA A 279 -12.36 -28.73 -14.04
C ALA A 279 -11.62 -27.51 -14.56
N TYR A 280 -12.26 -26.68 -15.40
CA TYR A 280 -11.66 -25.48 -15.94
C TYR A 280 -11.48 -24.35 -14.89
N TRP A 281 -12.36 -24.35 -13.88
CA TRP A 281 -12.34 -23.40 -12.75
C TRP A 281 -12.24 -24.13 -11.41
N PRO A 282 -11.66 -23.50 -10.38
CA PRO A 282 -11.52 -24.12 -9.07
C PRO A 282 -12.88 -24.46 -8.45
N GLY A 283 -12.99 -25.63 -7.82
CA GLY A 283 -14.23 -26.09 -7.21
C GLY A 283 -15.29 -26.58 -8.22
N GLY A 284 -14.98 -26.61 -9.49
CA GLY A 284 -15.87 -27.18 -10.50
C GLY A 284 -16.09 -28.68 -10.29
N THR A 285 -17.34 -29.15 -10.53
CA THR A 285 -17.72 -30.55 -10.38
C THR A 285 -17.71 -31.33 -11.71
N SER A 286 -17.64 -30.62 -12.83
CA SER A 286 -17.60 -31.21 -14.17
C SER A 286 -16.18 -31.15 -14.72
N SER A 287 -15.67 -32.27 -15.16
CA SER A 287 -14.35 -32.37 -15.80
C SER A 287 -14.35 -31.67 -17.16
N ASN A 288 -13.22 -31.04 -17.49
CA ASN A 288 -12.95 -30.43 -18.78
C ASN A 288 -11.92 -31.27 -19.52
N GLY A 289 -12.31 -31.89 -20.62
CA GLY A 289 -11.45 -32.82 -21.37
C GLY A 289 -10.18 -32.14 -21.89
N TRP A 290 -10.29 -30.91 -22.44
CA TRP A 290 -9.13 -30.15 -22.90
C TRP A 290 -8.21 -29.75 -21.75
N GLY A 291 -8.78 -29.21 -20.69
CA GLY A 291 -8.00 -28.80 -19.52
C GLY A 291 -7.34 -29.96 -18.77
N THR A 292 -7.91 -31.16 -18.85
CA THR A 292 -7.33 -32.37 -18.25
C THR A 292 -6.10 -32.88 -19.02
N VAL A 293 -6.08 -32.68 -20.35
CA VAL A 293 -4.95 -33.08 -21.20
C VAL A 293 -3.87 -32.02 -21.29
N TYR A 294 -4.25 -30.74 -21.16
CA TYR A 294 -3.33 -29.58 -21.21
C TYR A 294 -2.37 -29.58 -20.04
#